data_fdeecad29ccdaec1c8f177868f142be4
#
_entry.id   fdeecad29ccdaec1c8f177868f142be4
#
_cell.length_a   1.000
_cell.length_b   1.000
_cell.length_c   1.000
_cell.angle_alpha   90.00
_cell.angle_beta   90.00
_cell.angle_gamma   90.00
#
_symmetry.space_group_name_H-M   'P 1'
#
loop_
_entity.id
_entity.type
_entity.pdbx_description
1 polymer ?
#
loop_
_entity_poly.entity_id
_entity_poly.type
_entity_poly.pdbx_seq_one_letter_code
_entity_poly.pdbx_strand_id
1 'polypeptide(L)'
;MSEHVTAGEAGFFATQMGVGHPNILPTTVCAVVEHGGELLMVRQLNRDGEERWNFPTGWMEPVDEDGRVQLPEHSVNRNLLVETGYAASDAHLVGISLVREHDPDGHRVGTSLRLNYVCEQLRQTSYAVNDPDILGAPEWFTPERIDDLIARVQVKGELTAAAFRHWRTYREGGEMSADIVDIPN
;
A
#
# COMPACT_ATOMS: atom_id res chain seq x y z
N MET A 1 15.37 19.24 -8.01
CA MET A 1 14.78 19.85 -6.80
C MET A 1 13.52 19.06 -6.55
N SER A 2 13.57 18.14 -5.59
CA SER A 2 12.44 17.30 -5.21
C SER A 2 11.50 18.16 -4.36
N GLU A 3 10.30 18.41 -4.85
CA GLU A 3 9.27 19.04 -4.04
C GLU A 3 8.76 18.00 -3.03
N HIS A 4 9.00 18.28 -1.78
CA HIS A 4 8.47 17.47 -0.68
C HIS A 4 6.97 17.68 -0.61
N VAL A 5 6.20 16.57 -0.76
CA VAL A 5 4.78 16.54 -0.42
C VAL A 5 4.65 16.85 1.07
N THR A 6 4.20 18.03 1.41
CA THR A 6 4.03 18.47 2.80
C THR A 6 2.65 18.07 3.32
N ALA A 7 2.46 18.09 4.64
CA ALA A 7 1.14 17.85 5.27
C ALA A 7 0.02 18.75 4.69
N GLY A 8 0.38 19.89 4.08
CA GLY A 8 -0.53 20.73 3.31
C GLY A 8 -1.06 20.09 2.03
N GLU A 9 -0.32 19.16 1.43
CA GLU A 9 -0.74 18.48 0.19
C GLU A 9 -1.69 17.33 0.45
N ALA A 10 -1.61 16.63 1.59
CA ALA A 10 -2.65 15.70 2.01
C ALA A 10 -4.00 16.42 2.22
N GLY A 11 -3.97 17.64 2.77
CA GLY A 11 -5.12 18.54 2.84
C GLY A 11 -5.58 19.01 1.46
N PHE A 12 -4.67 19.19 0.50
CA PHE A 12 -4.97 19.61 -0.86
C PHE A 12 -5.69 18.49 -1.65
N PHE A 13 -5.29 17.23 -1.52
CA PHE A 13 -6.01 16.11 -2.12
C PHE A 13 -7.42 15.97 -1.55
N ALA A 14 -7.60 16.11 -0.24
CA ALA A 14 -8.93 16.12 0.38
C ALA A 14 -9.81 17.27 -0.15
N THR A 15 -9.21 18.42 -0.49
CA THR A 15 -9.90 19.60 -1.02
C THR A 15 -10.17 19.49 -2.52
N GLN A 16 -9.26 18.91 -3.31
CA GLN A 16 -9.47 18.66 -4.75
C GLN A 16 -10.55 17.62 -5.03
N MET A 17 -10.76 16.69 -4.11
CA MET A 17 -11.85 15.69 -4.26
C MET A 17 -13.25 16.30 -4.08
N GLY A 18 -13.35 17.63 -3.94
CA GLY A 18 -14.63 18.35 -3.91
C GLY A 18 -15.55 17.96 -2.75
N VAL A 19 -15.01 17.21 -1.81
CA VAL A 19 -15.77 16.68 -0.69
C VAL A 19 -15.39 17.48 0.53
N GLY A 20 -16.03 18.60 0.72
CA GLY A 20 -15.99 19.39 1.96
C GLY A 20 -16.56 18.64 3.16
N HIS A 21 -16.36 17.34 3.23
CA HIS A 21 -16.74 16.51 4.37
C HIS A 21 -15.51 16.26 5.24
N PRO A 22 -15.49 16.83 6.45
CA PRO A 22 -14.36 16.69 7.38
C PRO A 22 -14.13 15.25 7.91
N ASN A 23 -14.87 14.27 7.36
CA ASN A 23 -14.89 12.90 7.87
C ASN A 23 -14.37 11.85 6.88
N ILE A 24 -13.82 12.24 5.72
CA ILE A 24 -13.20 11.27 4.81
C ILE A 24 -11.74 11.12 5.19
N LEU A 25 -11.39 9.92 5.65
CA LEU A 25 -10.00 9.57 5.91
C LEU A 25 -9.28 9.32 4.59
N PRO A 26 -8.10 9.91 4.37
CA PRO A 26 -7.22 9.51 3.29
C PRO A 26 -7.03 8.00 3.32
N THR A 27 -7.17 7.35 2.18
CA THR A 27 -7.13 5.88 2.12
C THR A 27 -6.09 5.43 1.11
N THR A 28 -5.24 4.51 1.53
CA THR A 28 -4.32 3.79 0.65
C THR A 28 -4.80 2.35 0.47
N VAL A 29 -4.44 1.74 -0.64
CA VAL A 29 -4.67 0.33 -0.91
C VAL A 29 -3.34 -0.38 -1.09
N CYS A 30 -3.25 -1.62 -0.64
CA CYS A 30 -2.06 -2.46 -0.71
C CYS A 30 -2.43 -3.79 -1.37
N ALA A 31 -1.65 -4.21 -2.36
CA ALA A 31 -1.79 -5.48 -3.05
C ALA A 31 -0.77 -6.49 -2.52
N VAL A 32 -1.21 -7.47 -1.74
CA VAL A 32 -0.40 -8.64 -1.40
C VAL A 32 -0.67 -9.71 -2.45
N VAL A 33 0.30 -9.93 -3.30
CA VAL A 33 0.17 -10.81 -4.46
C VAL A 33 0.91 -12.11 -4.20
N GLU A 34 0.21 -13.22 -4.31
CA GLU A 34 0.78 -14.56 -4.09
C GLU A 34 0.79 -15.39 -5.38
N HIS A 35 1.92 -16.04 -5.63
CA HIS A 35 2.04 -17.03 -6.70
C HIS A 35 3.05 -18.12 -6.31
N GLY A 36 2.63 -19.39 -6.37
CA GLY A 36 3.50 -20.53 -6.06
C GLY A 36 4.06 -20.57 -4.64
N GLY A 37 3.39 -19.91 -3.69
CA GLY A 37 3.84 -19.82 -2.30
C GLY A 37 4.81 -18.67 -2.02
N GLU A 38 5.08 -17.84 -3.02
CA GLU A 38 5.89 -16.63 -2.90
C GLU A 38 5.03 -15.37 -3.03
N LEU A 39 5.49 -14.27 -2.45
CA LEU A 39 4.82 -12.97 -2.47
C LEU A 39 5.63 -11.95 -3.28
N LEU A 40 4.94 -11.17 -4.09
CA LEU A 40 5.54 -10.14 -4.93
C LEU A 40 5.80 -8.88 -4.13
N MET A 41 7.03 -8.39 -4.17
CA MET A 41 7.42 -7.12 -3.56
C MET A 41 8.13 -6.23 -4.57
N VAL A 42 8.06 -4.93 -4.31
CA VAL A 42 8.76 -3.89 -5.04
C VAL A 42 9.78 -3.22 -4.14
N ARG A 43 10.87 -2.72 -4.72
CA ARG A 43 11.88 -1.97 -4.01
C ARG A 43 11.66 -0.49 -4.24
N GLN A 44 11.56 0.27 -3.16
CA GLN A 44 11.27 1.70 -3.17
C GLN A 44 12.26 2.49 -2.32
N LEU A 45 12.46 3.77 -2.65
CA LEU A 45 13.13 4.71 -1.75
C LEU A 45 12.18 5.07 -0.61
N ASN A 46 12.70 5.01 0.61
CA ASN A 46 12.03 5.55 1.78
C ASN A 46 12.32 7.07 1.91
N ARG A 47 11.62 7.76 2.82
CA ARG A 47 11.81 9.22 3.06
C ARG A 47 13.24 9.58 3.50
N ASP A 48 13.94 8.66 4.15
CA ASP A 48 15.35 8.79 4.54
C ASP A 48 16.35 8.56 3.40
N GLY A 49 15.85 8.24 2.19
CA GLY A 49 16.66 7.92 1.02
C GLY A 49 17.21 6.48 1.02
N GLU A 50 16.80 5.64 1.96
CA GLU A 50 17.19 4.24 1.99
C GLU A 50 16.23 3.38 1.15
N GLU A 51 16.80 2.35 0.51
CA GLU A 51 16.01 1.37 -0.23
C GLU A 51 15.29 0.41 0.72
N ARG A 52 14.00 0.20 0.50
CA ARG A 52 13.16 -0.70 1.29
C ARG A 52 12.23 -1.52 0.40
N TRP A 53 11.94 -2.72 0.84
CA TRP A 53 10.94 -3.58 0.21
C TRP A 53 9.54 -3.23 0.69
N ASN A 54 8.59 -3.23 -0.23
CA ASN A 54 7.18 -2.97 0.05
C ASN A 54 6.29 -3.85 -0.82
N PHE A 55 5.07 -4.09 -0.39
CA PHE A 55 4.04 -4.57 -1.30
C PHE A 55 3.56 -3.41 -2.19
N PRO A 56 3.13 -3.68 -3.43
CA PRO A 56 2.54 -2.66 -4.30
C PRO A 56 1.43 -1.89 -3.56
N THR A 57 1.56 -0.56 -3.53
CA THR A 57 0.73 0.29 -2.65
C THR A 57 0.58 1.68 -3.22
N GLY A 58 -0.63 2.22 -3.21
CA GLY A 58 -0.85 3.61 -3.59
C GLY A 58 -2.16 4.17 -3.03
N TRP A 59 -2.46 5.39 -3.41
CA TRP A 59 -3.68 6.05 -2.99
C TRP A 59 -4.91 5.42 -3.65
N MET A 60 -5.98 5.34 -2.87
CA MET A 60 -7.30 5.02 -3.40
C MET A 60 -7.87 6.27 -4.08
N GLU A 61 -8.21 6.13 -5.35
CA GLU A 61 -8.96 7.17 -6.07
C GLU A 61 -10.44 6.84 -5.99
N PRO A 62 -11.25 7.68 -5.30
CA PRO A 62 -12.66 7.37 -5.11
C PRO A 62 -13.49 7.59 -6.39
N VAL A 63 -12.95 8.32 -7.35
CA VAL A 63 -13.58 8.59 -8.65
C VAL A 63 -12.55 8.46 -9.78
N ASP A 64 -13.00 8.00 -10.95
CA ASP A 64 -12.19 7.97 -12.16
C ASP A 64 -12.15 9.36 -12.85
N GLU A 65 -11.44 9.44 -13.99
CA GLU A 65 -11.31 10.68 -14.77
C GLU A 65 -12.67 11.19 -15.31
N ASP A 66 -13.65 10.30 -15.43
CA ASP A 66 -15.03 10.64 -15.83
C ASP A 66 -15.92 11.02 -14.64
N GLY A 67 -15.40 11.02 -13.41
CA GLY A 67 -16.12 11.33 -12.17
C GLY A 67 -17.02 10.19 -11.67
N ARG A 68 -16.83 8.95 -12.17
CA ARG A 68 -17.55 7.78 -11.68
C ARG A 68 -16.90 7.22 -10.44
N VAL A 69 -17.71 6.79 -9.48
CA VAL A 69 -17.20 6.15 -8.25
C VAL A 69 -16.41 4.89 -8.61
N GLN A 70 -15.17 4.84 -8.13
CA GLN A 70 -14.32 3.67 -8.24
C GLN A 70 -14.40 2.80 -6.98
N LEU A 71 -14.43 1.49 -7.19
CA LEU A 71 -14.26 0.53 -6.11
C LEU A 71 -12.76 0.47 -5.71
N PRO A 72 -12.44 0.21 -4.44
CA PRO A 72 -11.05 0.09 -3.97
C PRO A 72 -10.22 -0.91 -4.79
N GLU A 73 -10.83 -1.99 -5.28
CA GLU A 73 -10.20 -3.04 -6.11
C GLU A 73 -9.65 -2.49 -7.43
N HIS A 74 -10.28 -1.45 -7.99
CA HIS A 74 -9.75 -0.77 -9.19
C HIS A 74 -8.42 -0.06 -8.87
N SER A 75 -8.36 0.63 -7.73
CA SER A 75 -7.12 1.29 -7.27
C SER A 75 -6.03 0.26 -6.94
N VAL A 76 -6.39 -0.89 -6.34
CA VAL A 76 -5.46 -2.01 -6.11
C VAL A 76 -4.85 -2.48 -7.42
N ASN A 77 -5.69 -2.79 -8.42
CA ASN A 77 -5.20 -3.28 -9.72
C ASN A 77 -4.39 -2.25 -10.48
N ARG A 78 -4.77 -0.97 -10.43
CA ARG A 78 -3.99 0.10 -11.04
C ARG A 78 -2.60 0.21 -10.41
N ASN A 79 -2.51 0.27 -9.08
CA ASN A 79 -1.22 0.37 -8.39
C ASN A 79 -0.36 -0.88 -8.65
N LEU A 80 -0.96 -2.07 -8.59
CA LEU A 80 -0.26 -3.30 -8.95
C LEU A 80 0.31 -3.21 -10.38
N LEU A 81 -0.49 -2.75 -11.34
CA LEU A 81 -0.06 -2.64 -12.74
C LEU A 81 1.10 -1.65 -12.92
N VAL A 82 0.99 -0.44 -12.36
CA VAL A 82 1.99 0.62 -12.58
C VAL A 82 3.30 0.34 -11.86
N GLU A 83 3.26 -0.35 -10.72
CA GLU A 83 4.45 -0.66 -9.93
C GLU A 83 5.12 -1.98 -10.35
N THR A 84 4.38 -2.92 -10.97
CA THR A 84 4.91 -4.27 -11.21
C THR A 84 4.75 -4.78 -12.63
N GLY A 85 3.86 -4.21 -13.42
CA GLY A 85 3.48 -4.75 -14.74
C GLY A 85 2.54 -5.96 -14.67
N TYR A 86 2.07 -6.34 -13.48
CA TYR A 86 1.06 -7.39 -13.30
C TYR A 86 -0.34 -6.80 -13.11
N ALA A 87 -1.35 -7.57 -13.49
CA ALA A 87 -2.74 -7.31 -13.17
C ALA A 87 -3.35 -8.55 -12.52
N ALA A 88 -4.29 -8.36 -11.59
CA ALA A 88 -5.06 -9.43 -10.96
C ALA A 88 -6.52 -9.35 -11.40
N SER A 89 -7.20 -10.49 -11.52
CA SER A 89 -8.65 -10.50 -11.78
C SER A 89 -9.49 -10.64 -10.52
N ASP A 90 -8.88 -11.08 -9.42
CA ASP A 90 -9.52 -11.17 -8.12
C ASP A 90 -8.70 -10.42 -7.06
N ALA A 91 -9.39 -9.65 -6.22
CA ALA A 91 -8.80 -8.95 -5.09
C ALA A 91 -9.74 -9.09 -3.87
N HIS A 92 -9.24 -9.67 -2.80
CA HIS A 92 -9.99 -9.93 -1.57
C HIS A 92 -9.48 -9.04 -0.44
N LEU A 93 -10.35 -8.24 0.16
CA LEU A 93 -9.99 -7.46 1.35
C LEU A 93 -9.73 -8.40 2.52
N VAL A 94 -8.50 -8.42 3.04
CA VAL A 94 -8.07 -9.31 4.12
C VAL A 94 -7.71 -8.58 5.41
N GLY A 95 -7.54 -7.26 5.33
CA GLY A 95 -7.25 -6.48 6.52
C GLY A 95 -7.38 -4.98 6.33
N ILE A 96 -7.58 -4.30 7.45
CA ILE A 96 -7.68 -2.84 7.53
C ILE A 96 -6.71 -2.35 8.60
N SER A 97 -5.83 -1.42 8.25
CA SER A 97 -4.99 -0.74 9.23
C SER A 97 -5.46 0.71 9.39
N LEU A 98 -5.78 1.09 10.63
CA LEU A 98 -5.94 2.49 10.99
C LEU A 98 -4.55 3.07 11.26
N VAL A 99 -4.10 3.95 10.41
CA VAL A 99 -2.78 4.57 10.48
C VAL A 99 -2.87 5.86 11.27
N ARG A 100 -2.04 6.00 12.29
CA ARG A 100 -1.91 7.23 13.07
C ARG A 100 -0.49 7.77 12.91
N GLU A 101 -0.37 8.97 12.37
CA GLU A 101 0.91 9.66 12.20
C GLU A 101 1.15 10.60 13.38
N HIS A 102 2.35 10.55 13.94
CA HIS A 102 2.75 11.38 15.08
C HIS A 102 3.94 12.25 14.69
N ASP A 103 3.97 13.48 15.23
CA ASP A 103 5.14 14.35 15.13
C ASP A 103 6.29 13.85 16.04
N PRO A 104 7.49 14.46 15.98
CA PRO A 104 8.61 14.08 16.84
C PRO A 104 8.33 14.23 18.34
N ASP A 105 7.37 15.06 18.71
CA ASP A 105 6.94 15.26 20.10
C ASP A 105 5.86 14.24 20.55
N GLY A 106 5.44 13.34 19.64
CA GLY A 106 4.47 12.29 19.88
C GLY A 106 3.00 12.73 19.76
N HIS A 107 2.72 13.95 19.28
CA HIS A 107 1.35 14.38 19.04
C HIS A 107 0.84 13.82 17.70
N ARG A 108 -0.40 13.35 17.68
CA ARG A 108 -1.03 12.86 16.47
C ARG A 108 -1.29 14.02 15.48
N VAL A 109 -0.67 13.95 14.31
CA VAL A 109 -0.77 14.96 13.25
C VAL A 109 -1.61 14.50 12.06
N GLY A 110 -1.82 13.18 11.93
CA GLY A 110 -2.60 12.62 10.83
C GLY A 110 -3.31 11.33 11.21
N THR A 111 -4.31 10.98 10.40
CA THR A 111 -4.98 9.68 10.45
C THR A 111 -5.37 9.30 9.02
N SER A 112 -5.08 8.06 8.63
CA SER A 112 -5.47 7.50 7.34
C SER A 112 -5.87 6.04 7.48
N LEU A 113 -6.45 5.47 6.43
CA LEU A 113 -6.75 4.05 6.34
C LEU A 113 -5.82 3.40 5.31
N ARG A 114 -5.43 2.16 5.59
CA ARG A 114 -4.87 1.26 4.59
C ARG A 114 -5.74 0.02 4.48
N LEU A 115 -6.19 -0.28 3.27
CA LEU A 115 -6.93 -1.48 2.93
C LEU A 115 -5.95 -2.48 2.31
N ASN A 116 -5.79 -3.65 2.93
CA ASN A 116 -4.87 -4.69 2.48
C ASN A 116 -5.65 -5.78 1.75
N TYR A 117 -5.31 -6.00 0.48
CA TYR A 117 -5.94 -6.97 -0.40
C TYR A 117 -4.99 -8.11 -0.74
N VAL A 118 -5.49 -9.33 -0.73
CA VAL A 118 -4.83 -10.45 -1.41
C VAL A 118 -5.30 -10.47 -2.86
N CYS A 119 -4.35 -10.49 -3.78
CA CYS A 119 -4.61 -10.48 -5.22
C CYS A 119 -4.24 -11.83 -5.82
N GLU A 120 -5.20 -12.40 -6.56
CA GLU A 120 -5.10 -13.73 -7.17
C GLU A 120 -5.30 -13.66 -8.68
N GLN A 121 -5.12 -14.80 -9.38
CA GLN A 121 -5.29 -14.93 -10.82
C GLN A 121 -4.49 -13.89 -11.62
N LEU A 122 -3.20 -13.86 -11.34
CA LEU A 122 -2.28 -12.91 -11.94
C LEU A 122 -2.07 -13.17 -13.45
N ARG A 123 -1.96 -12.08 -14.18
CA ARG A 123 -1.41 -12.09 -15.53
C ARG A 123 -0.32 -11.04 -15.64
N GLN A 124 0.80 -11.43 -16.23
CA GLN A 124 1.78 -10.46 -16.65
C GLN A 124 1.25 -9.71 -17.88
N THR A 125 1.44 -8.40 -17.88
CA THR A 125 1.02 -7.54 -19.00
C THR A 125 2.24 -7.05 -19.78
N SER A 126 2.00 -6.38 -20.92
CA SER A 126 3.05 -5.66 -21.63
C SER A 126 3.30 -4.24 -21.09
N TYR A 127 2.64 -3.88 -20.00
CA TYR A 127 2.80 -2.58 -19.37
C TYR A 127 4.19 -2.46 -18.74
N ALA A 128 4.91 -1.41 -19.10
CA ALA A 128 6.20 -1.12 -18.49
C ALA A 128 5.95 -0.46 -17.10
N VAL A 129 6.71 -0.90 -16.11
CA VAL A 129 6.71 -0.23 -14.78
C VAL A 129 7.00 1.26 -14.99
N ASN A 130 6.14 2.12 -14.47
CA ASN A 130 6.18 3.56 -14.72
C ASN A 130 6.01 4.38 -13.44
N ASP A 131 6.34 3.81 -12.30
CA ASP A 131 6.39 4.54 -11.04
C ASP A 131 7.84 4.96 -10.77
N PRO A 132 8.13 6.28 -10.68
CA PRO A 132 9.49 6.79 -10.49
C PRO A 132 10.10 6.38 -9.13
N ASP A 133 9.29 6.02 -8.16
CA ASP A 133 9.75 5.59 -6.83
C ASP A 133 10.15 4.11 -6.80
N ILE A 134 9.81 3.34 -7.85
CA ILE A 134 10.15 1.92 -7.95
C ILE A 134 11.57 1.73 -8.49
N LEU A 135 12.36 0.97 -7.74
CA LEU A 135 13.76 0.69 -8.06
C LEU A 135 13.93 -0.71 -8.64
N GLY A 136 14.01 -0.79 -9.96
CA GLY A 136 14.23 -2.07 -10.65
C GLY A 136 12.97 -2.90 -10.86
N ALA A 137 13.16 -4.19 -11.13
CA ALA A 137 12.05 -5.13 -11.32
C ALA A 137 11.46 -5.59 -9.98
N PRO A 138 10.15 -5.91 -9.93
CA PRO A 138 9.57 -6.58 -8.77
C PRO A 138 10.19 -7.96 -8.56
N GLU A 139 10.27 -8.41 -7.33
CA GLU A 139 10.86 -9.70 -6.96
C GLU A 139 9.90 -10.54 -6.12
N TRP A 140 10.04 -11.88 -6.23
CA TRP A 140 9.26 -12.84 -5.47
C TRP A 140 10.03 -13.30 -4.23
N PHE A 141 9.35 -13.34 -3.09
CA PHE A 141 9.93 -13.69 -1.80
C PHE A 141 9.10 -14.76 -1.11
N THR A 142 9.76 -15.77 -0.54
CA THR A 142 9.08 -16.70 0.36
C THR A 142 8.66 -15.97 1.65
N PRO A 143 7.62 -16.46 2.35
CA PRO A 143 7.19 -15.87 3.63
C PRO A 143 8.31 -15.76 4.66
N GLU A 144 9.19 -16.78 4.74
CA GLU A 144 10.33 -16.79 5.67
C GLU A 144 11.34 -15.69 5.33
N ARG A 145 11.53 -15.41 4.03
CA ARG A 145 12.41 -14.34 3.60
C ARG A 145 11.83 -12.97 3.95
N ILE A 146 10.50 -12.83 3.89
CA ILE A 146 9.82 -11.58 4.30
C ILE A 146 9.93 -11.38 5.82
N ASP A 147 9.79 -12.45 6.64
CA ASP A 147 10.06 -12.38 8.08
C ASP A 147 11.48 -11.88 8.36
N ASP A 148 12.48 -12.38 7.63
CA ASP A 148 13.87 -11.90 7.74
C ASP A 148 14.02 -10.42 7.36
N LEU A 149 13.34 -9.95 6.30
CA LEU A 149 13.37 -8.56 5.89
C LEU A 149 12.73 -7.65 6.96
N ILE A 150 11.61 -8.08 7.55
CA ILE A 150 10.94 -7.36 8.65
C ILE A 150 11.87 -7.29 9.86
N ALA A 151 12.45 -8.41 10.28
CA ALA A 151 13.36 -8.46 11.43
C ALA A 151 14.61 -7.58 11.27
N ARG A 152 15.06 -7.38 10.02
CA ARG A 152 16.22 -6.51 9.71
C ARG A 152 15.84 -5.08 9.37
N VAL A 153 14.58 -4.69 9.51
CA VAL A 153 14.06 -3.36 9.15
C VAL A 153 14.35 -3.01 7.68
N GLN A 154 14.27 -3.99 6.80
CA GLN A 154 14.49 -3.83 5.35
C GLN A 154 13.19 -3.67 4.56
N VAL A 155 12.05 -3.66 5.24
CA VAL A 155 10.74 -3.32 4.67
C VAL A 155 10.39 -1.85 4.90
N LYS A 156 9.45 -1.31 4.12
CA LYS A 156 8.98 0.09 4.21
C LYS A 156 8.08 0.31 5.44
N GLY A 157 8.59 -0.07 6.61
CA GLY A 157 7.98 0.19 7.91
C GLY A 157 6.87 -0.79 8.31
N GLU A 158 6.20 -0.44 9.40
CA GLU A 158 5.19 -1.27 10.08
C GLU A 158 3.96 -1.56 9.20
N LEU A 159 3.62 -0.68 8.26
CA LEU A 159 2.50 -0.92 7.35
C LEU A 159 2.72 -2.11 6.41
N THR A 160 3.96 -2.34 5.96
CA THR A 160 4.32 -3.52 5.17
C THR A 160 4.24 -4.78 6.03
N ALA A 161 4.72 -4.71 7.27
CA ALA A 161 4.62 -5.80 8.23
C ALA A 161 3.16 -6.13 8.57
N ALA A 162 2.30 -5.12 8.74
CA ALA A 162 0.87 -5.30 8.99
C ALA A 162 0.18 -5.99 7.80
N ALA A 163 0.44 -5.56 6.56
CA ALA A 163 -0.12 -6.20 5.38
C ALA A 163 0.29 -7.69 5.29
N PHE A 164 1.53 -8.01 5.64
CA PHE A 164 2.02 -9.39 5.69
C PHE A 164 1.33 -10.22 6.78
N ARG A 165 1.09 -9.66 7.97
CA ARG A 165 0.32 -10.33 9.03
C ARG A 165 -1.13 -10.61 8.59
N HIS A 166 -1.79 -9.65 7.94
CA HIS A 166 -3.15 -9.82 7.42
C HIS A 166 -3.21 -10.94 6.37
N TRP A 167 -2.25 -10.98 5.43
CA TRP A 167 -2.13 -12.08 4.48
C TRP A 167 -1.96 -13.43 5.18
N ARG A 168 -1.07 -13.52 6.19
CA ARG A 168 -0.84 -14.76 6.94
C ARG A 168 -2.11 -15.25 7.63
N THR A 169 -2.82 -14.35 8.33
CA THR A 169 -4.11 -14.66 8.96
C THR A 169 -5.12 -15.20 7.93
N TYR A 170 -5.22 -14.56 6.78
CA TYR A 170 -6.08 -15.02 5.68
C TYR A 170 -5.70 -16.42 5.19
N ARG A 171 -4.41 -16.68 4.98
CA ARG A 171 -3.90 -18.00 4.53
C ARG A 171 -4.14 -19.12 5.54
N GLU A 172 -4.17 -18.82 6.81
CA GLU A 172 -4.49 -19.75 7.90
C GLU A 172 -6.01 -19.97 8.07
N GLY A 173 -6.82 -19.41 7.19
CA GLY A 173 -8.29 -19.51 7.23
C GLY A 173 -8.93 -18.58 8.26
N GLY A 174 -8.20 -17.54 8.71
CA GLY A 174 -8.72 -16.50 9.58
C GLY A 174 -9.66 -15.54 8.88
N GLU A 175 -10.46 -14.86 9.68
CA GLU A 175 -11.31 -13.77 9.20
C GLU A 175 -10.48 -12.50 8.89
N MET A 176 -11.10 -11.54 8.19
CA MET A 176 -10.53 -10.21 7.97
C MET A 176 -10.11 -9.60 9.32
N SER A 177 -8.89 -9.11 9.39
CA SER A 177 -8.32 -8.53 10.61
C SER A 177 -8.23 -7.00 10.52
N ALA A 178 -8.21 -6.36 11.69
CA ALA A 178 -8.00 -4.92 11.78
C ALA A 178 -6.95 -4.62 12.85
N ASP A 179 -6.06 -3.67 12.55
CA ASP A 179 -5.05 -3.22 13.48
C ASP A 179 -4.91 -1.69 13.49
N ILE A 180 -4.16 -1.19 14.46
CA ILE A 180 -3.78 0.21 14.56
C ILE A 180 -2.27 0.26 14.40
N VAL A 181 -1.81 1.07 13.46
CA VAL A 181 -0.40 1.27 13.18
C VAL A 181 -0.01 2.70 13.50
N ASP A 182 0.87 2.88 14.46
CA ASP A 182 1.43 4.17 14.84
C ASP A 182 2.74 4.40 14.05
N ILE A 183 2.81 5.50 13.31
CA ILE A 183 3.98 5.87 12.50
C ILE A 183 4.58 7.13 13.11
N PRO A 184 5.82 7.07 13.63
CA PRO A 184 6.56 8.26 14.00
C PRO A 184 6.99 9.02 12.74
N ASN A 185 6.91 10.33 12.78
CA ASN A 185 7.45 11.23 11.76
C ASN A 185 8.92 11.55 12.02
#